data_d3075e9dbf17f22e64a6b15afe4fb3b2
#
_entry.id   d3075e9dbf17f22e64a6b15afe4fb3b2
#
_cell.length_a   1.000
_cell.length_b   1.000
_cell.length_c   1.000
_cell.angle_alpha   90.00
_cell.angle_beta   90.00
_cell.angle_gamma   90.00
#
_symmetry.space_group_name_H-M   'P 1'
#
loop_
_entity.id
_entity.type
_entity.pdbx_description
1 polymer ?
#
loop_
_entity_poly.entity_id
_entity_poly.type
_entity_poly.pdbx_seq_one_letter_code
_entity_poly.pdbx_strand_id
1 'polypeptide(L)'
;MLKRGLFLFLLLALGMESCSGQQKTDTKVNVTEEPVQKERTFQLPEVPSMLVTPEDRAIYVVQHYWDHFDFSDTAYIHLPDVTEQAMVNFMDLMYHIPASEIEPALETLYGKAAPHAPMLWHFWETMSRYWKDANSPIRNEELFIKMCRQIESVPQVEEVLKQRAA
;
A
#
# COMPACT_ATOMS: atom_id res chain seq x y z
N MET A 1 -37.98 -37.86 -19.46
CA MET A 1 -37.61 -38.51 -20.76
C MET A 1 -36.13 -38.26 -20.95
N LEU A 2 -35.35 -39.05 -20.53
CA LEU A 2 -34.61 -40.26 -20.83
C LEU A 2 -34.14 -40.30 -22.29
N LYS A 3 -32.81 -40.12 -22.55
CA LYS A 3 -32.07 -40.92 -23.51
C LYS A 3 -30.55 -40.84 -23.19
N ARG A 4 -30.15 -41.94 -22.65
CA ARG A 4 -28.81 -42.53 -22.58
C ARG A 4 -28.27 -42.78 -24.00
N GLY A 5 -27.01 -42.57 -24.20
CA GLY A 5 -26.23 -43.01 -25.39
C GLY A 5 -24.85 -43.42 -24.97
N LEU A 6 -24.73 -44.68 -24.67
CA LEU A 6 -23.54 -45.47 -24.37
C LEU A 6 -22.92 -45.95 -25.71
N PHE A 7 -21.61 -45.75 -25.93
CA PHE A 7 -20.81 -46.49 -26.92
C PHE A 7 -19.40 -46.61 -26.38
N LEU A 8 -19.02 -47.60 -26.04
CA LEU A 8 -18.40 -48.93 -26.06
C LEU A 8 -17.20 -48.98 -27.03
N PHE A 9 -16.02 -49.23 -26.41
CA PHE A 9 -14.85 -50.06 -26.85
C PHE A 9 -14.48 -50.12 -28.34
N LEU A 10 -13.18 -49.83 -28.61
CA LEU A 10 -12.32 -50.80 -29.30
C LEU A 10 -10.84 -50.64 -28.95
N LEU A 11 -10.29 -51.67 -28.31
CA LEU A 11 -8.87 -51.97 -28.18
C LEU A 11 -8.34 -52.48 -29.51
N LEU A 12 -7.18 -52.01 -29.95
CA LEU A 12 -6.26 -52.83 -30.72
C LEU A 12 -4.82 -52.46 -30.36
N ALA A 13 -4.13 -53.48 -29.87
CA ALA A 13 -2.71 -53.50 -29.59
C ALA A 13 -1.96 -53.97 -30.84
N LEU A 14 -0.68 -53.72 -30.86
CA LEU A 14 0.46 -54.36 -31.46
C LEU A 14 1.33 -53.44 -32.34
N GLY A 15 2.57 -53.41 -31.97
CA GLY A 15 3.70 -53.44 -32.87
C GLY A 15 4.93 -52.73 -32.33
N MET A 16 5.87 -53.50 -31.81
CA MET A 16 7.28 -53.17 -31.53
C MET A 16 7.97 -52.60 -32.76
N GLU A 17 8.92 -51.66 -32.63
CA GLU A 17 10.35 -51.91 -32.79
C GLU A 17 11.18 -50.62 -32.67
N SER A 18 12.09 -50.68 -31.81
CA SER A 18 13.49 -50.23 -31.73
C SER A 18 14.05 -49.50 -32.95
N CYS A 19 14.58 -48.27 -32.75
CA CYS A 19 15.93 -47.96 -33.20
C CYS A 19 16.47 -46.66 -32.50
N SER A 20 17.63 -46.83 -31.97
CA SER A 20 18.54 -45.86 -31.41
C SER A 20 18.80 -44.67 -32.34
N GLY A 21 18.69 -43.46 -31.77
CA GLY A 21 19.12 -42.23 -32.42
C GLY A 21 19.25 -41.13 -31.37
N GLN A 22 20.46 -41.01 -30.85
CA GLN A 22 20.89 -40.03 -29.89
C GLN A 22 20.99 -38.67 -30.60
N GLN A 23 19.95 -37.85 -30.49
CA GLN A 23 19.96 -36.47 -30.94
C GLN A 23 19.82 -35.58 -29.73
N LYS A 24 20.99 -35.03 -29.28
CA LYS A 24 21.03 -33.93 -28.33
C LYS A 24 20.36 -32.72 -28.99
N THR A 25 19.14 -32.48 -28.64
CA THR A 25 18.51 -31.20 -28.83
C THR A 25 18.73 -30.39 -27.57
N ASP A 26 19.71 -29.49 -27.63
CA ASP A 26 19.85 -28.38 -26.68
C ASP A 26 18.60 -27.49 -26.80
N THR A 27 17.55 -27.85 -26.09
CA THR A 27 16.42 -26.97 -25.86
C THR A 27 16.89 -25.92 -24.86
N LYS A 28 17.38 -24.79 -25.36
CA LYS A 28 17.45 -23.57 -24.57
C LYS A 28 16.03 -23.28 -24.06
N VAL A 29 15.76 -23.71 -22.85
CA VAL A 29 14.63 -23.18 -22.07
C VAL A 29 14.91 -21.71 -21.86
N ASN A 30 14.28 -20.88 -22.68
CA ASN A 30 14.23 -19.45 -22.45
C ASN A 30 13.33 -19.26 -21.22
N VAL A 31 13.92 -19.29 -20.04
CA VAL A 31 13.25 -18.86 -18.82
C VAL A 31 13.08 -17.35 -18.98
N THR A 32 11.94 -16.96 -19.48
CA THR A 32 11.48 -15.58 -19.34
C THR A 32 11.29 -15.39 -17.85
N GLU A 33 12.25 -14.78 -17.19
CA GLU A 33 12.08 -14.28 -15.82
C GLU A 33 10.93 -13.29 -15.87
N GLU A 34 9.74 -13.72 -15.48
CA GLU A 34 8.67 -12.79 -15.14
C GLU A 34 9.23 -11.86 -14.06
N PRO A 35 9.08 -10.54 -14.20
CA PRO A 35 9.55 -9.62 -13.19
C PRO A 35 8.88 -10.01 -11.86
N VAL A 36 9.69 -10.37 -10.87
CA VAL A 36 9.23 -10.64 -9.51
C VAL A 36 8.49 -9.38 -9.06
N GLN A 37 7.18 -9.46 -9.06
CA GLN A 37 6.33 -8.35 -8.65
C GLN A 37 6.58 -8.14 -7.16
N LYS A 38 7.25 -7.04 -6.80
CA LYS A 38 7.52 -6.67 -5.41
C LYS A 38 6.19 -6.64 -4.67
N GLU A 39 6.01 -7.53 -3.71
CA GLU A 39 4.83 -7.53 -2.86
C GLU A 39 4.80 -6.21 -2.07
N ARG A 40 3.72 -5.43 -2.25
CA ARG A 40 3.52 -4.16 -1.57
C ARG A 40 2.73 -4.39 -0.31
N THR A 41 3.40 -4.30 0.82
CA THR A 41 2.80 -4.43 2.14
C THR A 41 3.12 -3.21 2.98
N PHE A 42 2.29 -2.91 3.97
CA PHE A 42 2.58 -1.87 4.95
C PHE A 42 3.26 -2.51 6.16
N GLN A 43 4.34 -1.89 6.64
CA GLN A 43 5.11 -2.36 7.79
C GLN A 43 5.11 -1.30 8.90
N LEU A 44 4.68 -1.70 10.08
CA LEU A 44 4.77 -0.88 11.29
C LEU A 44 6.23 -0.80 11.78
N PRO A 45 6.61 0.29 12.49
CA PRO A 45 7.91 0.37 13.12
C PRO A 45 8.04 -0.63 14.27
N GLU A 46 9.25 -1.14 14.47
CA GLU A 46 9.56 -1.94 15.65
C GLU A 46 9.71 -1.04 16.88
N VAL A 47 8.86 -1.27 17.89
CA VAL A 47 8.86 -0.46 19.10
C VAL A 47 9.98 -0.91 20.04
N PRO A 48 10.92 -0.02 20.43
CA PRO A 48 12.00 -0.35 21.36
C PRO A 48 11.49 -0.91 22.68
N SER A 49 12.11 -1.99 23.17
CA SER A 49 11.68 -2.66 24.40
C SER A 49 11.83 -1.79 25.67
N MET A 50 12.61 -0.73 25.59
CA MET A 50 12.79 0.24 26.69
C MET A 50 11.54 1.14 26.89
N LEU A 51 10.68 1.27 25.87
CA LEU A 51 9.42 2.01 25.99
C LEU A 51 8.38 1.11 26.65
N VAL A 52 8.16 1.33 27.95
CA VAL A 52 7.33 0.44 28.78
C VAL A 52 5.90 0.94 28.95
N THR A 53 5.66 2.25 28.84
CA THR A 53 4.31 2.80 28.99
C THR A 53 3.53 2.70 27.67
N PRO A 54 2.21 2.45 27.70
CA PRO A 54 1.39 2.46 26.49
C PRO A 54 1.45 3.80 25.74
N GLU A 55 1.52 4.91 26.46
CA GLU A 55 1.60 6.26 25.90
C GLU A 55 2.91 6.47 25.12
N ASP A 56 4.08 6.17 25.72
CA ASP A 56 5.38 6.31 25.06
C ASP A 56 5.45 5.44 23.79
N ARG A 57 4.87 4.24 23.87
CA ARG A 57 4.80 3.32 22.73
C ARG A 57 3.91 3.87 21.62
N ALA A 58 2.75 4.43 21.97
CA ALA A 58 1.84 5.03 21.00
C ALA A 58 2.47 6.24 20.30
N ILE A 59 3.11 7.13 21.06
CA ILE A 59 3.86 8.28 20.53
C ILE A 59 4.93 7.80 19.56
N TYR A 60 5.75 6.82 19.98
CA TYR A 60 6.80 6.28 19.13
C TYR A 60 6.24 5.71 17.81
N VAL A 61 5.19 4.88 17.90
CA VAL A 61 4.56 4.30 16.70
C VAL A 61 4.07 5.38 15.76
N VAL A 62 3.39 6.42 16.26
CA VAL A 62 2.85 7.50 15.42
C VAL A 62 3.96 8.30 14.75
N GLN A 63 5.02 8.64 15.47
CA GLN A 63 6.14 9.42 14.92
C GLN A 63 6.93 8.64 13.86
N HIS A 64 7.02 7.30 13.99
CA HIS A 64 7.76 6.42 13.10
C HIS A 64 6.87 5.62 12.15
N TYR A 65 5.57 5.89 12.12
CA TYR A 65 4.56 5.10 11.41
C TYR A 65 4.89 4.90 9.93
N TRP A 66 5.42 5.94 9.29
CA TRP A 66 5.69 5.99 7.87
C TRP A 66 7.15 5.74 7.49
N ASP A 67 7.99 5.26 8.42
CA ASP A 67 9.43 5.10 8.16
C ASP A 67 9.75 4.06 7.09
N HIS A 68 8.93 3.01 7.00
CA HIS A 68 9.09 1.93 6.03
C HIS A 68 8.22 2.08 4.76
N PHE A 69 7.45 3.16 4.66
CA PHE A 69 6.58 3.38 3.50
C PHE A 69 7.33 4.10 2.38
N ASP A 70 7.27 3.53 1.17
CA ASP A 70 7.91 4.10 -0.02
C ASP A 70 6.98 5.11 -0.72
N PHE A 71 7.09 6.38 -0.36
CA PHE A 71 6.29 7.47 -0.95
C PHE A 71 6.57 7.68 -2.45
N SER A 72 7.69 7.17 -2.98
CA SER A 72 8.02 7.28 -4.40
C SER A 72 7.28 6.28 -5.29
N ASP A 73 6.82 5.17 -4.72
CA ASP A 73 6.07 4.13 -5.44
C ASP A 73 4.58 4.48 -5.54
N THR A 74 4.21 5.16 -6.62
CA THR A 74 2.82 5.60 -6.86
C THR A 74 1.83 4.46 -7.05
N ALA A 75 2.28 3.21 -7.22
CA ALA A 75 1.37 2.07 -7.28
C ALA A 75 0.60 1.86 -5.97
N TYR A 76 1.13 2.32 -4.85
CA TYR A 76 0.42 2.31 -3.56
C TYR A 76 -0.90 3.11 -3.58
N ILE A 77 -1.03 4.13 -4.45
CA ILE A 77 -2.28 4.90 -4.61
C ILE A 77 -3.45 4.00 -5.04
N HIS A 78 -3.15 2.90 -5.75
CA HIS A 78 -4.14 1.97 -6.28
C HIS A 78 -4.34 0.72 -5.42
N LEU A 79 -3.80 0.73 -4.20
CA LEU A 79 -3.88 -0.37 -3.24
C LEU A 79 -4.57 0.10 -1.94
N PRO A 80 -5.90 0.34 -1.96
CA PRO A 80 -6.61 0.86 -0.79
C PRO A 80 -6.50 -0.06 0.42
N ASP A 81 -6.51 -1.37 0.23
CA ASP A 81 -6.36 -2.36 1.31
C ASP A 81 -5.01 -2.26 2.03
N VAL A 82 -4.01 -1.62 1.42
CA VAL A 82 -2.71 -1.36 2.03
C VAL A 82 -2.61 0.09 2.49
N THR A 83 -2.77 1.04 1.58
CA THR A 83 -2.46 2.46 1.81
C THR A 83 -3.58 3.19 2.56
N GLU A 84 -4.84 3.04 2.11
CA GLU A 84 -5.97 3.70 2.79
C GLU A 84 -6.19 3.08 4.18
N GLN A 85 -6.05 1.75 4.32
CA GLN A 85 -6.11 1.10 5.63
C GLN A 85 -5.00 1.59 6.56
N ALA A 86 -3.78 1.75 6.07
CA ALA A 86 -2.68 2.32 6.87
C ALA A 86 -2.98 3.76 7.29
N MET A 87 -3.55 4.60 6.40
CA MET A 87 -3.97 5.96 6.74
C MET A 87 -5.04 6.00 7.82
N VAL A 88 -6.07 5.14 7.72
CA VAL A 88 -7.15 5.05 8.72
C VAL A 88 -6.58 4.65 10.08
N ASN A 89 -5.69 3.66 10.11
CA ASN A 89 -5.03 3.23 11.35
C ASN A 89 -4.15 4.36 11.95
N PHE A 90 -3.43 5.11 11.12
CA PHE A 90 -2.65 6.26 11.55
C PHE A 90 -3.53 7.36 12.15
N MET A 91 -4.65 7.67 11.50
CA MET A 91 -5.61 8.65 12.00
C MET A 91 -6.24 8.20 13.33
N ASP A 92 -6.54 6.91 13.49
CA ASP A 92 -7.06 6.36 14.75
C ASP A 92 -6.04 6.49 15.89
N LEU A 93 -4.76 6.23 15.63
CA LEU A 93 -3.69 6.38 16.61
C LEU A 93 -3.59 7.80 17.18
N MET A 94 -3.96 8.84 16.43
CA MET A 94 -3.94 10.22 16.89
C MET A 94 -4.93 10.51 18.03
N TYR A 95 -5.93 9.66 18.24
CA TYR A 95 -6.82 9.76 19.41
C TYR A 95 -6.20 9.18 20.69
N HIS A 96 -5.06 8.50 20.58
CA HIS A 96 -4.41 7.80 21.68
C HIS A 96 -3.09 8.45 22.12
N ILE A 97 -2.74 9.61 21.56
CA ILE A 97 -1.53 10.35 21.90
C ILE A 97 -1.87 11.76 22.40
N PRO A 98 -0.98 12.42 23.16
CA PRO A 98 -1.15 13.80 23.56
C PRO A 98 -1.30 14.75 22.37
N ALA A 99 -2.13 15.78 22.51
CA ALA A 99 -2.39 16.76 21.45
C ALA A 99 -1.11 17.48 20.95
N SER A 100 -0.08 17.57 21.79
CA SER A 100 1.25 18.12 21.44
C SER A 100 2.01 17.28 20.42
N GLU A 101 1.72 15.97 20.33
CA GLU A 101 2.42 15.04 19.45
C GLU A 101 1.78 14.91 18.06
N ILE A 102 0.57 15.45 17.89
CA ILE A 102 -0.19 15.36 16.63
C ILE A 102 0.48 16.18 15.51
N GLU A 103 0.83 17.43 15.79
CA GLU A 103 1.46 18.30 14.77
C GLU A 103 2.82 17.75 14.32
N PRO A 104 3.73 17.31 15.20
CA PRO A 104 4.98 16.63 14.79
C PRO A 104 4.76 15.38 13.94
N ALA A 105 3.73 14.59 14.24
CA ALA A 105 3.40 13.38 13.45
C ALA A 105 2.92 13.74 12.03
N LEU A 106 2.09 14.76 11.89
CA LEU A 106 1.63 15.27 10.59
C LEU A 106 2.77 15.93 9.83
N GLU A 107 3.65 16.66 10.48
CA GLU A 107 4.86 17.25 9.88
C GLU A 107 5.76 16.15 9.29
N THR A 108 5.98 15.08 10.05
CA THR A 108 6.75 13.93 9.58
C THR A 108 6.12 13.29 8.34
N LEU A 109 4.82 13.04 8.36
CA LEU A 109 4.08 12.48 7.22
C LEU A 109 4.22 13.36 5.98
N TYR A 110 3.84 14.63 6.09
CA TYR A 110 3.83 15.53 4.95
C TYR A 110 5.23 15.89 4.46
N GLY A 111 6.23 15.95 5.37
CA GLY A 111 7.63 16.08 4.99
C GLY A 111 8.13 14.92 4.12
N LYS A 112 7.74 13.68 4.43
CA LYS A 112 8.06 12.51 3.62
C LYS A 112 7.29 12.47 2.29
N ALA A 113 6.04 12.90 2.28
CA ALA A 113 5.20 12.90 1.08
C ALA A 113 5.54 14.06 0.13
N ALA A 114 6.01 15.20 0.63
CA ALA A 114 6.24 16.44 -0.11
C ALA A 114 7.07 16.30 -1.39
N PRO A 115 8.16 15.50 -1.46
CA PRO A 115 8.92 15.30 -2.69
C PRO A 115 8.15 14.53 -3.78
N HIS A 116 7.01 13.92 -3.46
CA HIS A 116 6.25 13.00 -4.30
C HIS A 116 4.82 13.51 -4.50
N ALA A 117 4.63 14.49 -5.39
CA ALA A 117 3.38 15.21 -5.58
C ALA A 117 2.12 14.32 -5.73
N PRO A 118 2.11 13.21 -6.51
CA PRO A 118 0.93 12.35 -6.59
C PRO A 118 0.58 11.70 -5.26
N MET A 119 1.60 11.27 -4.49
CA MET A 119 1.41 10.64 -3.18
C MET A 119 0.97 11.67 -2.14
N LEU A 120 1.62 12.85 -2.09
CA LEU A 120 1.23 13.96 -1.23
C LEU A 120 -0.26 14.28 -1.39
N TRP A 121 -0.72 14.36 -2.65
CA TRP A 121 -2.10 14.67 -2.95
C TRP A 121 -3.06 13.54 -2.57
N HIS A 122 -2.69 12.30 -2.81
CA HIS A 122 -3.48 11.13 -2.41
C HIS A 122 -3.69 11.09 -0.89
N PHE A 123 -2.65 11.34 -0.12
CA PHE A 123 -2.74 11.40 1.35
C PHE A 123 -3.64 12.55 1.81
N TRP A 124 -3.44 13.74 1.22
CA TRP A 124 -4.28 14.91 1.52
C TRP A 124 -5.76 14.66 1.23
N GLU A 125 -6.10 14.17 0.05
CA GLU A 125 -7.50 13.92 -0.34
C GLU A 125 -8.15 12.85 0.54
N THR A 126 -7.44 11.76 0.80
CA THR A 126 -7.96 10.65 1.59
C THR A 126 -8.20 11.07 3.03
N MET A 127 -7.21 11.66 3.70
CA MET A 127 -7.36 12.10 5.09
C MET A 127 -8.39 13.23 5.23
N SER A 128 -8.46 14.15 4.25
CA SER A 128 -9.51 15.20 4.20
C SER A 128 -10.90 14.60 4.14
N ARG A 129 -11.10 13.58 3.31
CA ARG A 129 -12.37 12.87 3.21
C ARG A 129 -12.79 12.29 4.56
N TYR A 130 -11.88 11.65 5.26
CA TYR A 130 -12.19 11.02 6.56
C TYR A 130 -12.43 12.03 7.68
N TRP A 131 -11.65 13.11 7.78
CA TRP A 131 -11.80 14.07 8.88
C TRP A 131 -12.84 15.16 8.65
N LYS A 132 -13.22 15.44 7.39
CA LYS A 132 -14.15 16.51 7.03
C LYS A 132 -15.56 16.03 6.69
N ASP A 133 -15.71 14.85 6.07
CA ASP A 133 -17.01 14.36 5.63
C ASP A 133 -17.96 14.20 6.82
N ALA A 134 -19.18 14.76 6.70
CA ALA A 134 -20.20 14.69 7.75
C ALA A 134 -20.64 13.25 8.07
N ASN A 135 -20.50 12.32 7.13
CA ASN A 135 -20.87 10.91 7.30
C ASN A 135 -19.69 10.03 7.75
N SER A 136 -18.50 10.60 7.89
CA SER A 136 -17.33 9.84 8.33
C SER A 136 -17.44 9.49 9.83
N PRO A 137 -17.26 8.21 10.20
CA PRO A 137 -17.28 7.80 11.61
C PRO A 137 -16.11 8.35 12.43
N ILE A 138 -15.03 8.80 11.75
CA ILE A 138 -13.85 9.39 12.38
C ILE A 138 -13.70 10.87 12.03
N ARG A 139 -14.82 11.55 11.72
CA ARG A 139 -14.81 13.01 11.49
C ARG A 139 -14.22 13.75 12.69
N ASN A 140 -13.26 14.64 12.40
CA ASN A 140 -12.62 15.48 13.43
C ASN A 140 -12.12 16.78 12.82
N GLU A 141 -12.84 17.88 13.11
CA GLU A 141 -12.51 19.19 12.56
C GLU A 141 -11.21 19.77 13.13
N GLU A 142 -10.87 19.44 14.37
CA GLU A 142 -9.61 19.91 15.00
C GLU A 142 -8.41 19.28 14.30
N LEU A 143 -8.41 17.96 14.11
CA LEU A 143 -7.36 17.26 13.36
C LEU A 143 -7.29 17.72 11.91
N PHE A 144 -8.44 17.96 11.27
CA PHE A 144 -8.50 18.52 9.92
C PHE A 144 -7.82 19.89 9.85
N ILE A 145 -8.07 20.80 10.80
CA ILE A 145 -7.44 22.12 10.85
C ILE A 145 -5.92 21.99 11.05
N LYS A 146 -5.47 21.10 11.94
CA LYS A 146 -4.04 20.83 12.15
C LYS A 146 -3.38 20.33 10.87
N MET A 147 -4.03 19.41 10.16
CA MET A 147 -3.58 18.92 8.86
C MET A 147 -3.49 20.06 7.82
N CYS A 148 -4.49 20.93 7.72
CA CYS A 148 -4.46 22.08 6.81
C CYS A 148 -3.24 22.98 7.06
N ARG A 149 -2.93 23.27 8.32
CA ARG A 149 -1.76 24.08 8.66
C ARG A 149 -0.45 23.43 8.25
N GLN A 150 -0.35 22.11 8.40
CA GLN A 150 0.85 21.39 8.00
C GLN A 150 1.02 21.37 6.48
N ILE A 151 -0.04 21.13 5.71
CA ILE A 151 0.05 21.12 4.26
C ILE A 151 0.39 22.51 3.69
N GLU A 152 -0.14 23.59 4.28
CA GLU A 152 0.18 24.97 3.90
C GLU A 152 1.67 25.31 4.14
N SER A 153 2.31 24.67 5.12
CA SER A 153 3.73 24.86 5.41
C SER A 153 4.67 24.13 4.44
N VAL A 154 4.15 23.22 3.63
CA VAL A 154 4.95 22.43 2.66
C VAL A 154 5.25 23.28 1.42
N PRO A 155 6.52 23.63 1.13
CA PRO A 155 6.87 24.54 0.03
C PRO A 155 6.40 24.08 -1.35
N GLN A 156 6.30 22.74 -1.54
CA GLN A 156 5.91 22.11 -2.81
C GLN A 156 4.40 22.19 -3.10
N VAL A 157 3.56 22.51 -2.11
CA VAL A 157 2.09 22.54 -2.28
C VAL A 157 1.67 23.58 -3.31
N GLU A 158 2.28 24.74 -3.31
CA GLU A 158 1.96 25.79 -4.28
C GLU A 158 2.23 25.33 -5.72
N GLU A 159 3.32 24.60 -5.95
CA GLU A 159 3.68 24.04 -7.25
C GLU A 159 2.69 22.95 -7.68
N VAL A 160 2.29 22.07 -6.76
CA VAL A 160 1.29 21.02 -7.02
C VAL A 160 -0.07 21.62 -7.37
N LEU A 161 -0.48 22.69 -6.68
CA LEU A 161 -1.72 23.39 -6.99
C LEU A 161 -1.68 24.08 -8.36
N LYS A 162 -0.55 24.66 -8.74
CA LYS A 162 -0.34 25.25 -10.08
C LYS A 162 -0.43 24.21 -11.19
N GLN A 163 0.18 23.03 -10.99
CA GLN A 163 0.12 21.94 -11.98
C GLN A 163 -1.29 21.38 -12.16
N ARG A 164 -2.16 21.47 -11.16
CA ARG A 164 -3.56 21.01 -11.26
C ARG A 164 -4.49 22.04 -11.91
N ALA A 165 -4.13 23.31 -11.87
CA ALA A 165 -4.90 24.40 -12.44
C ALA A 165 -4.61 24.63 -13.96
N ALA A 166 -3.58 23.98 -14.48
CA ALA A 166 -3.16 24.02 -15.90
C ALA A 166 -3.73 22.84 -16.69
#